data_89544a80d43d5a07edb8aec440496943
#
_entry.id   89544a80d43d5a07edb8aec440496943
#
_cell.length_a   1.000
_cell.length_b   1.000
_cell.length_c   1.000
_cell.angle_alpha   90.00
_cell.angle_beta   90.00
_cell.angle_gamma   90.00
#
_symmetry.space_group_name_H-M   'P 1'
#
loop_
_entity.id
_entity.type
_entity.pdbx_description
1 polymer ?
#
loop_
_entity_poly.entity_id
_entity_poly.type
_entity_poly.pdbx_seq_one_letter_code
_entity_poly.pdbx_strand_id
1 'polypeptide(L)'
;MTENEIRDLLFNNHKEDLHTLIIQMREPLALPQDTFPSIAQLLQNRTETKINAMVENLETLRLDGKEVRLVRDSDTTTRIDLLGSIADSGDLVIIELKKSGQTERQAFTELLGYANHFCTLFPPLSESSLQSILIAPMEGRGVRDALAQELIINEKNALALIPKIVGEKIELEAYYPSELYYRWVENNVLDDSSMTVVTASFPIIEGWIDAGE
;
A
#
# COMPACT_ATOMS: atom_id res chain seq x y z
N MET A 1 6.81 11.03 -21.12
CA MET A 1 6.26 9.68 -21.36
C MET A 1 4.77 9.67 -21.09
N THR A 2 4.00 8.90 -21.83
CA THR A 2 2.57 8.63 -21.61
C THR A 2 2.42 7.45 -20.64
N GLU A 3 1.21 7.23 -20.08
CA GLU A 3 0.91 6.04 -19.25
C GLU A 3 1.26 4.73 -20.00
N ASN A 4 0.87 4.65 -21.28
CA ASN A 4 1.17 3.49 -22.11
C ASN A 4 2.67 3.26 -22.32
N GLU A 5 3.45 4.32 -22.53
CA GLU A 5 4.90 4.23 -22.68
C GLU A 5 5.57 3.76 -21.37
N ILE A 6 5.10 4.25 -20.23
CA ILE A 6 5.61 3.81 -18.92
C ILE A 6 5.24 2.35 -18.69
N ARG A 7 3.97 1.97 -18.91
CA ARG A 7 3.50 0.59 -18.77
C ARG A 7 4.30 -0.37 -19.63
N ASP A 8 4.50 -0.02 -20.92
CA ASP A 8 5.22 -0.86 -21.83
C ASP A 8 6.71 -0.96 -21.49
N LEU A 9 7.34 0.11 -21.02
CA LEU A 9 8.70 0.12 -20.52
C LEU A 9 8.87 -0.80 -19.32
N LEU A 10 7.99 -0.68 -18.33
CA LEU A 10 8.02 -1.51 -17.12
C LEU A 10 7.84 -2.99 -17.48
N PHE A 11 6.84 -3.32 -18.30
CA PHE A 11 6.57 -4.70 -18.66
C PHE A 11 7.63 -5.35 -19.54
N ASN A 12 8.18 -4.59 -20.50
CA ASN A 12 9.12 -5.17 -21.48
C ASN A 12 10.56 -5.19 -20.96
N ASN A 13 10.96 -4.19 -20.15
CA ASN A 13 12.35 -4.02 -19.74
C ASN A 13 12.59 -4.33 -18.26
N HIS A 14 11.56 -4.24 -17.41
CA HIS A 14 11.67 -4.39 -15.96
C HIS A 14 10.68 -5.42 -15.40
N LYS A 15 10.48 -6.50 -16.16
CA LYS A 15 9.51 -7.54 -15.82
C LYS A 15 9.82 -8.26 -14.49
N GLU A 16 11.10 -8.43 -14.18
CA GLU A 16 11.59 -9.17 -13.02
C GLU A 16 12.50 -8.32 -12.12
N ASP A 17 12.75 -7.06 -12.49
CA ASP A 17 13.67 -6.17 -11.77
C ASP A 17 13.09 -4.77 -11.52
N LEU A 18 11.76 -4.66 -11.46
CA LEU A 18 11.07 -3.39 -11.20
C LEU A 18 11.60 -2.68 -9.94
N HIS A 19 11.94 -3.44 -8.89
CA HIS A 19 12.50 -2.91 -7.65
C HIS A 19 13.77 -2.08 -7.86
N THR A 20 14.57 -2.37 -8.91
CA THR A 20 15.81 -1.63 -9.22
C THR A 20 15.56 -0.18 -9.65
N LEU A 21 14.32 0.12 -10.07
CA LEU A 21 13.92 1.48 -10.41
C LEU A 21 13.54 2.30 -9.19
N ILE A 22 13.31 1.66 -8.02
CA ILE A 22 12.87 2.34 -6.82
C ILE A 22 14.06 2.96 -6.12
N ILE A 23 14.01 4.29 -5.99
CA ILE A 23 15.05 5.08 -5.37
C ILE A 23 14.56 5.70 -4.06
N GLN A 24 15.49 6.03 -3.18
CA GLN A 24 15.27 6.84 -1.98
C GLN A 24 14.18 6.29 -1.04
N MET A 25 14.42 5.10 -0.49
CA MET A 25 13.65 4.64 0.66
C MET A 25 13.95 5.52 1.87
N ARG A 26 12.91 5.86 2.63
CA ARG A 26 13.04 6.64 3.86
C ARG A 26 13.29 5.68 5.03
N GLU A 27 14.21 6.05 5.92
CA GLU A 27 14.30 5.41 7.23
C GLU A 27 13.01 5.65 8.01
N PRO A 28 12.36 4.60 8.58
CA PRO A 28 11.18 4.79 9.42
C PRO A 28 11.47 5.69 10.61
N LEU A 29 10.48 6.48 11.03
CA LEU A 29 10.61 7.35 12.19
C LEU A 29 11.07 6.57 13.41
N ALA A 30 12.23 6.92 13.98
CA ALA A 30 12.71 6.33 15.20
C ALA A 30 11.78 6.70 16.38
N LEU A 31 11.32 5.70 17.13
CA LEU A 31 10.51 5.94 18.32
C LEU A 31 11.39 6.34 19.50
N PRO A 32 10.92 7.25 20.38
CA PRO A 32 11.65 7.64 21.57
C PRO A 32 11.84 6.43 22.50
N GLN A 33 13.02 6.31 23.12
CA GLN A 33 13.33 5.21 24.05
C GLN A 33 12.95 5.52 25.50
N ASP A 34 12.99 6.80 25.89
CA ASP A 34 12.82 7.24 27.28
C ASP A 34 11.42 7.74 27.63
N THR A 35 10.54 7.87 26.62
CA THR A 35 9.16 8.36 26.80
C THR A 35 8.21 7.54 25.95
N PHE A 36 6.92 7.52 26.33
CA PHE A 36 5.91 6.92 25.48
C PHE A 36 5.74 7.75 24.20
N PRO A 37 5.82 7.12 23.03
CA PRO A 37 5.58 7.80 21.78
C PRO A 37 4.11 8.26 21.68
N SER A 38 3.86 9.36 20.97
CA SER A 38 2.50 9.76 20.64
C SER A 38 1.88 8.78 19.64
N ILE A 39 0.55 8.79 19.55
CA ILE A 39 -0.17 7.96 18.57
C ILE A 39 0.27 8.31 17.15
N ALA A 40 0.47 9.58 16.83
CA ALA A 40 0.98 10.03 15.54
C ALA A 40 2.35 9.42 15.23
N GLN A 41 3.28 9.37 16.19
CA GLN A 41 4.60 8.78 16.03
C GLN A 41 4.52 7.26 15.81
N LEU A 42 3.66 6.56 16.56
CA LEU A 42 3.44 5.12 16.37
C LEU A 42 2.87 4.80 14.99
N LEU A 43 1.85 5.56 14.57
CA LEU A 43 1.24 5.40 13.24
C LEU A 43 2.24 5.68 12.13
N GLN A 44 3.05 6.73 12.26
CA GLN A 44 4.06 7.08 11.29
C GLN A 44 5.13 5.98 11.17
N ASN A 45 5.74 5.58 12.29
CA ASN A 45 6.74 4.50 12.30
C ASN A 45 6.18 3.23 11.65
N ARG A 46 4.99 2.78 12.08
CA ARG A 46 4.33 1.58 11.55
C ARG A 46 4.07 1.67 10.05
N THR A 47 3.56 2.82 9.58
CA THR A 47 3.24 3.03 8.17
C THR A 47 4.50 3.07 7.31
N GLU A 48 5.54 3.79 7.74
CA GLU A 48 6.81 3.87 7.02
C GLU A 48 7.51 2.51 6.97
N THR A 49 7.50 1.75 8.07
CA THR A 49 8.00 0.36 8.12
C THR A 49 7.22 -0.53 7.15
N LYS A 50 5.90 -0.40 7.10
CA LYS A 50 5.05 -1.17 6.19
C LYS A 50 5.34 -0.83 4.72
N ILE A 51 5.50 0.45 4.38
CA ILE A 51 5.87 0.88 3.03
C ILE A 51 7.21 0.26 2.62
N ASN A 52 8.22 0.32 3.50
CA ASN A 52 9.53 -0.26 3.23
C ASN A 52 9.45 -1.76 3.00
N ALA A 53 8.74 -2.50 3.85
CA ALA A 53 8.53 -3.93 3.68
C ALA A 53 7.82 -4.27 2.36
N MET A 54 6.84 -3.46 1.94
CA MET A 54 6.20 -3.65 0.63
C MET A 54 7.16 -3.41 -0.53
N VAL A 55 8.05 -2.42 -0.43
CA VAL A 55 9.09 -2.17 -1.45
C VAL A 55 10.11 -3.31 -1.49
N GLU A 56 10.58 -3.78 -0.34
CA GLU A 56 11.49 -4.92 -0.23
C GLU A 56 10.89 -6.19 -0.85
N ASN A 57 9.61 -6.46 -0.64
CA ASN A 57 8.92 -7.60 -1.26
C ASN A 57 8.93 -7.54 -2.79
N LEU A 58 9.08 -6.36 -3.40
CA LEU A 58 9.17 -6.23 -4.86
C LEU A 58 10.49 -6.77 -5.44
N GLU A 59 11.48 -7.14 -4.62
CA GLU A 59 12.72 -7.79 -5.08
C GLU A 59 12.43 -9.10 -5.83
N THR A 60 11.36 -9.80 -5.44
CA THR A 60 10.94 -11.07 -6.06
C THR A 60 9.65 -10.92 -6.89
N LEU A 61 9.26 -9.68 -7.22
CA LEU A 61 8.14 -9.41 -8.11
C LEU A 61 8.44 -9.85 -9.53
N ARG A 62 7.50 -10.59 -10.12
CA ARG A 62 7.44 -10.83 -11.56
C ARG A 62 6.14 -10.26 -12.13
N LEU A 63 6.23 -9.47 -13.19
CA LEU A 63 5.07 -8.99 -13.93
C LEU A 63 4.57 -10.10 -14.87
N ASP A 64 3.37 -10.58 -14.65
CA ASP A 64 2.79 -11.71 -15.38
C ASP A 64 1.92 -11.26 -16.57
N GLY A 65 1.33 -10.06 -16.49
CA GLY A 65 0.46 -9.54 -17.55
C GLY A 65 0.39 -8.04 -17.63
N LYS A 66 0.12 -7.52 -18.84
CA LYS A 66 -0.24 -6.12 -19.08
C LYS A 66 -1.61 -6.03 -19.75
N GLU A 67 -2.35 -4.95 -19.45
CA GLU A 67 -3.72 -4.73 -19.94
C GLU A 67 -4.62 -5.97 -19.72
N VAL A 68 -4.51 -6.54 -18.51
CA VAL A 68 -5.24 -7.76 -18.16
C VAL A 68 -6.73 -7.45 -18.04
N ARG A 69 -7.53 -8.06 -18.92
CA ARG A 69 -8.98 -7.87 -18.92
C ARG A 69 -9.62 -8.60 -17.76
N LEU A 70 -10.47 -7.89 -17.03
CA LEU A 70 -11.34 -8.49 -16.02
C LEU A 70 -12.68 -8.82 -16.68
N VAL A 71 -12.95 -10.11 -16.82
CA VAL A 71 -14.25 -10.58 -17.33
C VAL A 71 -15.23 -10.57 -16.17
N ARG A 72 -15.96 -9.48 -15.99
CA ARG A 72 -16.94 -9.35 -14.91
C ARG A 72 -18.35 -9.45 -15.43
N ASP A 73 -18.83 -8.79 -16.33
CA ASP A 73 -20.12 -8.88 -17.01
C ASP A 73 -19.93 -8.50 -18.48
N SER A 74 -20.87 -8.84 -19.32
CA SER A 74 -20.76 -8.77 -20.79
C SER A 74 -20.38 -7.40 -21.35
N ASP A 75 -20.35 -6.33 -20.55
CA ASP A 75 -20.23 -4.96 -21.04
C ASP A 75 -19.04 -4.17 -20.48
N THR A 76 -18.16 -4.71 -19.62
CA THR A 76 -17.06 -3.93 -19.05
C THR A 76 -15.71 -4.25 -19.71
N THR A 77 -15.11 -3.22 -20.29
CA THR A 77 -13.72 -3.24 -20.81
C THR A 77 -12.70 -2.90 -19.74
N THR A 78 -13.01 -3.18 -18.46
CA THR A 78 -12.11 -2.90 -17.33
C THR A 78 -10.84 -3.72 -17.47
N ARG A 79 -9.71 -3.05 -17.37
CA ARG A 79 -8.39 -3.66 -17.52
C ARG A 79 -7.46 -3.19 -16.41
N ILE A 80 -6.65 -4.09 -15.91
CA ILE A 80 -5.53 -3.78 -15.03
C ILE A 80 -4.33 -3.43 -15.92
N ASP A 81 -3.65 -2.33 -15.61
CA ASP A 81 -2.48 -1.93 -16.39
C ASP A 81 -1.37 -2.97 -16.32
N LEU A 82 -0.96 -3.38 -15.12
CA LEU A 82 0.01 -4.45 -14.90
C LEU A 82 -0.44 -5.38 -13.77
N LEU A 83 -0.26 -6.66 -13.98
CA LEU A 83 -0.51 -7.70 -12.99
C LEU A 83 0.77 -8.50 -12.77
N GLY A 84 1.08 -8.81 -11.53
CA GLY A 84 2.26 -9.59 -11.18
C GLY A 84 2.05 -10.44 -9.95
N SER A 85 3.07 -11.19 -9.60
CA SER A 85 3.12 -12.04 -8.42
C SER A 85 4.48 -11.93 -7.71
N ILE A 86 4.47 -12.01 -6.40
CA ILE A 86 5.67 -12.04 -5.55
C ILE A 86 6.02 -13.50 -5.31
N ALA A 87 7.20 -13.93 -5.75
CA ALA A 87 7.56 -15.35 -5.72
C ALA A 87 7.67 -15.91 -4.29
N ASP A 88 8.17 -15.12 -3.35
CA ASP A 88 8.43 -15.58 -1.98
C ASP A 88 7.16 -15.74 -1.15
N SER A 89 6.19 -14.84 -1.29
CA SER A 89 4.93 -14.86 -0.52
C SER A 89 3.76 -15.48 -1.28
N GLY A 90 3.83 -15.51 -2.61
CA GLY A 90 2.71 -15.87 -3.47
C GLY A 90 1.65 -14.77 -3.59
N ASP A 91 1.94 -13.56 -3.14
CA ASP A 91 1.02 -12.43 -3.18
C ASP A 91 0.81 -11.96 -4.62
N LEU A 92 -0.43 -11.55 -4.89
CA LEU A 92 -0.79 -10.95 -6.16
C LEU A 92 -0.55 -9.43 -6.10
N VAL A 93 0.10 -8.89 -7.14
CA VAL A 93 0.39 -7.47 -7.25
C VAL A 93 -0.41 -6.86 -8.38
N ILE A 94 -1.21 -5.85 -8.06
CA ILE A 94 -2.02 -5.08 -9.00
C ILE A 94 -1.40 -3.69 -9.12
N ILE A 95 -1.00 -3.30 -10.33
CA ILE A 95 -0.39 -2.00 -10.57
C ILE A 95 -1.28 -1.19 -11.50
N GLU A 96 -1.61 0.02 -11.09
CA GLU A 96 -2.35 1.01 -11.85
C GLU A 96 -1.46 2.22 -12.12
N LEU A 97 -1.49 2.73 -13.35
CA LEU A 97 -0.72 3.90 -13.78
C LEU A 97 -1.64 5.10 -14.02
N LYS A 98 -1.26 6.26 -13.53
CA LYS A 98 -1.96 7.51 -13.81
C LYS A 98 -0.96 8.63 -14.09
N LYS A 99 -1.23 9.41 -15.14
CA LYS A 99 -0.33 10.48 -15.59
C LYS A 99 -0.59 11.82 -14.91
N SER A 100 -1.81 12.07 -14.46
CA SER A 100 -2.20 13.41 -13.96
C SER A 100 -3.14 13.34 -12.78
N GLY A 101 -3.16 14.37 -11.96
CA GLY A 101 -4.02 14.49 -10.79
C GLY A 101 -5.53 14.42 -11.08
N GLN A 102 -5.97 14.62 -12.32
CA GLN A 102 -7.37 14.49 -12.69
C GLN A 102 -7.81 13.02 -12.76
N THR A 103 -6.94 12.14 -13.23
CA THR A 103 -7.19 10.68 -13.34
C THR A 103 -6.85 9.94 -12.04
N GLU A 104 -5.97 10.48 -11.20
CA GLU A 104 -5.57 9.89 -9.92
C GLU A 104 -6.73 9.61 -8.96
N ARG A 105 -7.80 10.43 -8.99
CA ARG A 105 -8.96 10.25 -8.11
C ARG A 105 -9.70 8.93 -8.34
N GLN A 106 -9.65 8.41 -9.56
CA GLN A 106 -10.32 7.16 -9.93
C GLN A 106 -9.47 5.93 -9.60
N ALA A 107 -8.15 6.10 -9.49
CA ALA A 107 -7.22 4.99 -9.32
C ALA A 107 -7.55 4.08 -8.14
N PHE A 108 -7.85 4.63 -6.96
CA PHE A 108 -8.20 3.82 -5.79
C PHE A 108 -9.54 3.10 -5.95
N THR A 109 -10.51 3.70 -6.64
CA THR A 109 -11.78 3.03 -6.96
C THR A 109 -11.54 1.84 -7.91
N GLU A 110 -10.65 2.02 -8.89
CA GLU A 110 -10.25 0.96 -9.82
C GLU A 110 -9.49 -0.16 -9.08
N LEU A 111 -8.47 0.18 -8.28
CA LEU A 111 -7.72 -0.79 -7.47
C LEU A 111 -8.61 -1.58 -6.51
N LEU A 112 -9.55 -0.92 -5.82
CA LEU A 112 -10.54 -1.60 -4.97
C LEU A 112 -11.43 -2.54 -5.77
N GLY A 113 -11.88 -2.11 -6.97
CA GLY A 113 -12.67 -2.94 -7.87
C GLY A 113 -11.92 -4.18 -8.32
N TYR A 114 -10.62 -4.05 -8.63
CA TYR A 114 -9.75 -5.16 -9.01
C TYR A 114 -9.52 -6.13 -7.85
N ALA A 115 -9.19 -5.61 -6.67
CA ALA A 115 -9.00 -6.42 -5.47
C ALA A 115 -10.25 -7.25 -5.14
N ASN A 116 -11.44 -6.63 -5.15
CA ASN A 116 -12.70 -7.33 -4.95
C ASN A 116 -12.97 -8.39 -6.01
N HIS A 117 -12.60 -8.14 -7.28
CA HIS A 117 -12.74 -9.11 -8.36
C HIS A 117 -11.90 -10.37 -8.07
N PHE A 118 -10.63 -10.21 -7.72
CA PHE A 118 -9.75 -11.34 -7.43
C PHE A 118 -10.18 -12.11 -6.19
N CYS A 119 -10.55 -11.46 -5.10
CA CYS A 119 -11.07 -12.13 -3.90
C CYS A 119 -12.37 -12.89 -4.17
N THR A 120 -13.18 -12.45 -5.14
CA THR A 120 -14.40 -13.16 -5.53
C THR A 120 -14.08 -14.39 -6.39
N LEU A 121 -13.14 -14.29 -7.32
CA LEU A 121 -12.75 -15.41 -8.19
C LEU A 121 -11.94 -16.48 -7.46
N PHE A 122 -11.13 -16.07 -6.50
CA PHE A 122 -10.25 -16.94 -5.74
C PHE A 122 -10.54 -16.78 -4.24
N PRO A 123 -11.58 -17.41 -3.71
CA PRO A 123 -11.97 -17.26 -2.30
C PRO A 123 -10.87 -17.52 -1.27
N PRO A 124 -9.86 -18.38 -1.53
CA PRO A 124 -8.71 -18.53 -0.63
C PRO A 124 -7.79 -17.29 -0.59
N LEU A 125 -7.87 -16.42 -1.62
CA LEU A 125 -7.10 -15.19 -1.65
C LEU A 125 -7.71 -14.18 -0.67
N SER A 126 -6.94 -13.78 0.33
CA SER A 126 -7.34 -12.72 1.26
C SER A 126 -6.86 -11.36 0.77
N GLU A 127 -7.47 -10.29 1.26
CA GLU A 127 -6.98 -8.92 0.97
C GLU A 127 -5.53 -8.70 1.43
N SER A 128 -5.06 -9.46 2.43
CA SER A 128 -3.67 -9.41 2.90
C SER A 128 -2.68 -10.02 1.91
N SER A 129 -3.17 -10.88 1.00
CA SER A 129 -2.37 -11.47 -0.09
C SER A 129 -2.44 -10.66 -1.40
N LEU A 130 -2.98 -9.45 -1.32
CA LEU A 130 -3.04 -8.51 -2.43
C LEU A 130 -2.21 -7.28 -2.11
N GLN A 131 -1.30 -6.92 -3.01
CA GLN A 131 -0.60 -5.65 -2.96
C GLN A 131 -1.07 -4.77 -4.11
N SER A 132 -1.64 -3.60 -3.77
CA SER A 132 -2.07 -2.60 -4.75
C SER A 132 -0.99 -1.54 -4.89
N ILE A 133 -0.54 -1.27 -6.11
CA ILE A 133 0.48 -0.25 -6.40
C ILE A 133 -0.13 0.79 -7.34
N LEU A 134 -0.06 2.05 -6.93
CA LEU A 134 -0.38 3.19 -7.78
C LEU A 134 0.91 3.87 -8.23
N ILE A 135 1.16 3.91 -9.54
CA ILE A 135 2.26 4.70 -10.12
C ILE A 135 1.67 6.00 -10.65
N ALA A 136 1.86 7.10 -9.90
CA ALA A 136 1.26 8.40 -10.21
C ALA A 136 2.06 9.55 -9.59
N PRO A 137 1.90 10.82 -10.09
CA PRO A 137 2.59 11.99 -9.52
C PRO A 137 2.25 12.31 -8.07
N MET A 138 1.11 11.83 -7.55
CA MET A 138 0.63 12.07 -6.18
C MET A 138 0.43 13.55 -5.84
N GLU A 139 0.09 14.38 -6.84
CA GLU A 139 -0.09 15.82 -6.68
C GLU A 139 -1.43 16.18 -6.02
N GLY A 140 -2.47 15.42 -6.32
CA GLY A 140 -3.82 15.66 -5.83
C GLY A 140 -3.95 15.37 -4.34
N ARG A 141 -4.56 16.29 -3.56
CA ARG A 141 -4.86 16.02 -2.14
C ARG A 141 -5.73 14.78 -1.97
N GLY A 142 -6.75 14.64 -2.81
CA GLY A 142 -7.70 13.51 -2.70
C GLY A 142 -7.05 12.14 -2.88
N VAL A 143 -6.05 12.00 -3.76
CA VAL A 143 -5.34 10.74 -3.95
C VAL A 143 -4.43 10.44 -2.76
N ARG A 144 -3.78 11.46 -2.19
CA ARG A 144 -2.95 11.32 -0.98
C ARG A 144 -3.77 10.91 0.24
N ASP A 145 -4.93 11.57 0.43
CA ASP A 145 -5.86 11.24 1.51
C ASP A 145 -6.41 9.81 1.34
N ALA A 146 -6.74 9.39 0.10
CA ALA A 146 -7.20 8.04 -0.18
C ALA A 146 -6.12 6.98 0.12
N LEU A 147 -4.87 7.21 -0.31
CA LEU A 147 -3.77 6.31 0.02
C LEU A 147 -3.56 6.19 1.53
N ALA A 148 -3.55 7.33 2.23
CA ALA A 148 -3.39 7.35 3.68
C ALA A 148 -4.53 6.62 4.40
N GLN A 149 -5.77 6.75 3.92
CA GLN A 149 -6.92 5.99 4.40
C GLN A 149 -6.70 4.48 4.24
N GLU A 150 -6.29 4.01 3.04
CA GLU A 150 -6.05 2.59 2.78
C GLU A 150 -4.90 2.03 3.62
N LEU A 151 -3.80 2.77 3.74
CA LEU A 151 -2.62 2.34 4.49
C LEU A 151 -2.80 2.33 6.00
N ILE A 152 -3.38 3.42 6.54
CA ILE A 152 -3.36 3.70 7.99
C ILE A 152 -4.62 3.21 8.66
N ILE A 153 -5.78 3.46 8.06
CA ILE A 153 -7.08 3.14 8.67
C ILE A 153 -7.53 1.74 8.26
N ASN A 154 -7.47 1.43 6.95
CA ASN A 154 -7.92 0.15 6.43
C ASN A 154 -6.84 -0.94 6.49
N GLU A 155 -5.61 -0.58 6.85
CA GLU A 155 -4.44 -1.47 6.99
C GLU A 155 -4.11 -2.31 5.73
N LYS A 156 -4.54 -1.86 4.55
CA LYS A 156 -4.31 -2.56 3.29
C LYS A 156 -2.87 -2.45 2.81
N ASN A 157 -2.45 -3.38 1.97
CA ASN A 157 -1.14 -3.34 1.31
C ASN A 157 -1.25 -2.45 0.06
N ALA A 158 -1.25 -1.14 0.29
CA ALA A 158 -1.32 -0.12 -0.74
C ALA A 158 -0.01 0.67 -0.80
N LEU A 159 0.64 0.70 -1.95
CA LEU A 159 1.89 1.42 -2.20
C LEU A 159 1.66 2.46 -3.30
N ALA A 160 2.21 3.65 -3.14
CA ALA A 160 2.28 4.61 -4.23
C ALA A 160 3.74 4.90 -4.59
N LEU A 161 4.00 4.92 -5.89
CA LEU A 161 5.31 5.20 -6.47
C LEU A 161 5.19 6.42 -7.40
N ILE A 162 6.03 7.42 -7.17
CA ILE A 162 6.07 8.64 -7.98
C ILE A 162 7.07 8.45 -9.12
N PRO A 163 6.62 8.46 -10.39
CA PRO A 163 7.53 8.32 -11.51
C PRO A 163 8.32 9.61 -11.75
N LYS A 164 9.64 9.48 -11.81
CA LYS A 164 10.58 10.54 -12.21
C LYS A 164 11.22 10.15 -13.53
N ILE A 165 11.10 11.02 -14.52
CA ILE A 165 11.69 10.80 -15.83
C ILE A 165 13.00 11.59 -15.91
N VAL A 166 14.11 10.86 -16.03
CA VAL A 166 15.48 11.42 -16.13
C VAL A 166 16.04 11.02 -17.49
N GLY A 167 15.86 11.91 -18.49
CA GLY A 167 16.19 11.59 -19.88
C GLY A 167 15.30 10.49 -20.45
N GLU A 168 15.89 9.37 -20.82
CA GLU A 168 15.17 8.18 -21.32
C GLU A 168 14.88 7.14 -20.21
N LYS A 169 15.38 7.38 -18.99
CA LYS A 169 15.21 6.48 -17.86
C LYS A 169 14.02 6.90 -17.00
N ILE A 170 13.42 5.91 -16.37
CA ILE A 170 12.43 6.11 -15.33
C ILE A 170 13.03 5.71 -13.98
N GLU A 171 12.77 6.52 -12.97
CA GLU A 171 13.03 6.22 -11.57
C GLU A 171 11.69 6.29 -10.83
N LEU A 172 11.53 5.49 -9.80
CA LEU A 172 10.31 5.44 -8.99
C LEU A 172 10.67 5.83 -7.56
N GLU A 173 9.96 6.79 -6.99
CA GLU A 173 10.14 7.19 -5.59
C GLU A 173 8.94 6.74 -4.77
N ALA A 174 9.20 6.02 -3.66
CA ALA A 174 8.14 5.63 -2.76
C ALA A 174 7.51 6.86 -2.09
N TYR A 175 6.18 6.97 -2.15
CA TYR A 175 5.45 8.05 -1.50
C TYR A 175 5.15 7.68 -0.04
N TYR A 176 5.46 8.60 0.87
CA TYR A 176 5.16 8.50 2.30
C TYR A 176 4.16 9.58 2.68
N PRO A 177 3.06 9.26 3.40
CA PRO A 177 2.16 10.26 3.94
C PRO A 177 2.90 11.30 4.80
N SER A 178 2.43 12.53 4.79
CA SER A 178 3.06 13.61 5.56
C SER A 178 2.80 13.45 7.06
N GLU A 179 3.73 13.96 7.89
CA GLU A 179 3.57 14.01 9.35
C GLU A 179 2.26 14.68 9.78
N LEU A 180 1.81 15.69 9.04
CA LEU A 180 0.54 16.39 9.31
C LEU A 180 -0.68 15.47 9.25
N TYR A 181 -0.63 14.42 8.40
CA TYR A 181 -1.73 13.46 8.32
C TYR A 181 -1.83 12.61 9.59
N TYR A 182 -0.70 12.12 10.10
CA TYR A 182 -0.69 11.32 11.33
C TYR A 182 -1.16 12.14 12.55
N ARG A 183 -0.74 13.40 12.64
CA ARG A 183 -1.24 14.33 13.67
C ARG A 183 -2.72 14.61 13.51
N TRP A 184 -3.21 14.70 12.28
CA TRP A 184 -4.65 14.88 12.04
C TRP A 184 -5.44 13.64 12.48
N VAL A 185 -4.96 12.43 12.20
CA VAL A 185 -5.59 11.17 12.66
C VAL A 185 -5.62 11.12 14.20
N GLU A 186 -4.49 11.41 14.86
CA GLU A 186 -4.42 11.48 16.33
C GLU A 186 -5.46 12.43 16.92
N ASN A 187 -5.59 13.64 16.38
CA ASN A 187 -6.41 14.68 16.94
C ASN A 187 -7.90 14.61 16.55
N ASN A 188 -8.27 13.90 15.49
CA ASN A 188 -9.63 13.92 14.96
C ASN A 188 -10.30 12.56 14.85
N VAL A 189 -9.52 11.48 14.80
CA VAL A 189 -10.04 10.11 14.68
C VAL A 189 -9.87 9.34 15.97
N LEU A 190 -8.76 9.56 16.69
CA LEU A 190 -8.35 8.82 17.88
C LEU A 190 -8.28 9.73 19.12
N ASP A 191 -9.01 10.84 19.15
CA ASP A 191 -9.07 11.68 20.33
C ASP A 191 -9.85 11.01 21.49
N ASP A 192 -9.68 11.50 22.71
CA ASP A 192 -10.30 10.94 23.91
C ASP A 192 -11.84 10.90 23.80
N SER A 193 -12.46 11.80 23.02
CA SER A 193 -13.92 11.83 22.82
C SER A 193 -14.44 10.72 21.91
N SER A 194 -13.57 10.18 21.06
CA SER A 194 -13.89 9.06 20.15
C SER A 194 -13.56 7.69 20.74
N MET A 195 -12.86 7.65 21.88
CA MET A 195 -12.44 6.41 22.52
C MET A 195 -13.35 6.03 23.68
N THR A 196 -13.74 4.76 23.75
CA THR A 196 -14.43 4.17 24.90
C THR A 196 -13.43 3.38 25.74
N VAL A 197 -13.34 3.69 27.03
CA VAL A 197 -12.53 2.89 27.96
C VAL A 197 -13.20 1.52 28.14
N VAL A 198 -12.52 0.46 27.74
CA VAL A 198 -12.94 -0.91 28.00
C VAL A 198 -12.05 -1.49 29.08
N THR A 199 -12.64 -1.79 30.25
CA THR A 199 -11.93 -2.51 31.32
C THR A 199 -12.22 -4.01 31.18
N ALA A 200 -11.19 -4.78 30.86
CA ALA A 200 -11.28 -6.23 30.87
C ALA A 200 -10.76 -6.76 32.22
N SER A 201 -11.62 -7.45 32.98
CA SER A 201 -11.21 -8.17 34.18
C SER A 201 -11.03 -9.65 33.85
N PHE A 202 -9.82 -10.15 34.02
CA PHE A 202 -9.55 -11.57 33.89
C PHE A 202 -9.64 -12.19 35.28
N PRO A 203 -10.42 -13.27 35.47
CA PRO A 203 -10.38 -14.03 36.72
C PRO A 203 -8.95 -14.54 36.93
N ILE A 204 -8.41 -14.33 38.11
CA ILE A 204 -7.15 -14.96 38.51
C ILE A 204 -7.42 -16.46 38.52
N ILE A 205 -6.83 -17.19 37.57
CA ILE A 205 -6.87 -18.63 37.58
C ILE A 205 -5.84 -19.05 38.62
N GLU A 206 -6.32 -19.35 39.85
CA GLU A 206 -5.50 -19.97 40.91
C GLU A 206 -4.91 -21.27 40.33
N GLY A 207 -3.61 -21.38 40.24
CA GLY A 207 -2.90 -22.52 39.68
C GLY A 207 -1.89 -22.23 38.56
N TRP A 208 -1.87 -20.98 38.02
CA TRP A 208 -0.84 -20.61 37.03
C TRP A 208 0.45 -20.05 37.68
N ILE A 209 0.44 -19.85 38.99
CA ILE A 209 1.58 -19.33 39.75
C ILE A 209 2.53 -20.43 40.23
N ASP A 210 2.08 -21.69 40.28
CA ASP A 210 2.86 -22.81 40.78
C ASP A 210 3.65 -23.58 39.69
N ALA A 211 3.73 -23.10 38.48
CA ALA A 211 4.50 -23.75 37.40
C ALA A 211 5.90 -23.12 37.18
N GLY A 212 6.46 -22.48 38.18
CA GLY A 212 7.73 -21.78 38.14
C GLY A 212 8.65 -22.06 39.32
N GLU A 213 8.86 -23.34 39.67
CA GLU A 213 10.03 -23.82 40.42
C GLU A 213 10.80 -24.83 39.58
#